data_1ee0bbe3e4047e642a2681979374805b
#
_entry.id   1ee0bbe3e4047e642a2681979374805b
#
_cell.length_a   1.000
_cell.length_b   1.000
_cell.length_c   1.000
_cell.angle_alpha   90.00
_cell.angle_beta   90.00
_cell.angle_gamma   90.00
#
_symmetry.space_group_name_H-M   'P 1'
#
loop_
_entity.id
_entity.type
_entity.pdbx_description
1 polymer ?
#
loop_
_entity_poly.entity_id
_entity_poly.type
_entity_poly.pdbx_seq_one_letter_code
_entity_poly.pdbx_strand_id
1 'polypeptide(L)'
;MKFQRIMFVLVIANLLMSAKTHSQAGKSEKNPSSPWAQSFQAFLGRWDLTLEAPDREYPSWLELDQESGQLKAQMVSRWGSARPLPKVELSNGRLTFVSPKEEEDRAEDMVFEGTLVGKTLSGTTTGPDGTAWQWIGRRAPALKGKSVPKWGKPIQLFNGKDMSGWRMDGADTSVWKVEDGNLLSPGNGPELINDSKFEDFKLHVEFNCAANSNSGIYLRGRYEVQIETDSIEEPPSHHMGGVYGFLAASPELSRKPGEWQSFDITLVGRWITVVQNGQTIIDNKEIPGITGGALDSYEELPGPIYLQGSEKGHVAYRSIVITPAEK
;
A
#
# COMPACT_ATOMS: atom_id res chain seq x y z
N MET A 1 -47.80 28.15 -61.99
CA MET A 1 -49.17 27.69 -61.73
C MET A 1 -49.32 27.66 -60.24
N LYS A 2 -49.81 28.65 -59.60
CA LYS A 2 -51.14 29.13 -59.17
C LYS A 2 -52.02 27.96 -58.64
N PHE A 3 -52.30 28.03 -57.37
CA PHE A 3 -53.58 27.96 -56.62
C PHE A 3 -53.24 27.77 -55.15
N GLN A 4 -53.37 28.63 -54.22
CA GLN A 4 -54.43 29.51 -53.66
C GLN A 4 -55.47 28.78 -52.80
N ARG A 5 -55.40 29.11 -51.47
CA ARG A 5 -56.44 29.34 -50.45
C ARG A 5 -57.28 28.11 -50.00
N ILE A 6 -57.43 27.98 -48.66
CA ILE A 6 -58.53 28.57 -47.90
C ILE A 6 -58.28 28.47 -46.40
N MET A 7 -58.57 29.61 -45.71
CA MET A 7 -58.53 29.89 -44.31
C MET A 7 -59.92 29.51 -43.70
N PHE A 8 -59.92 28.83 -42.53
CA PHE A 8 -61.07 28.83 -41.64
C PHE A 8 -60.65 29.25 -40.23
N VAL A 9 -61.17 30.38 -39.83
CA VAL A 9 -61.13 30.93 -38.46
C VAL A 9 -62.37 30.40 -37.73
N LEU A 10 -62.17 29.81 -36.54
CA LEU A 10 -63.23 29.65 -35.58
C LEU A 10 -62.75 30.15 -34.23
N VAL A 11 -63.33 31.24 -33.82
CA VAL A 11 -63.28 31.85 -32.49
C VAL A 11 -64.29 31.15 -31.59
N ILE A 12 -63.87 30.62 -30.47
CA ILE A 12 -64.78 30.37 -29.33
C ILE A 12 -64.06 30.80 -28.05
N ALA A 13 -64.84 31.54 -27.30
CA ALA A 13 -64.50 32.36 -26.14
C ALA A 13 -64.23 31.59 -24.85
N ASN A 14 -63.36 32.16 -24.05
CA ASN A 14 -63.23 32.22 -22.60
C ASN A 14 -64.11 31.35 -21.71
N LEU A 15 -63.44 30.60 -20.82
CA LEU A 15 -63.81 30.54 -19.39
C LEU A 15 -62.54 30.38 -18.55
N LEU A 16 -62.21 31.43 -17.82
CA LEU A 16 -61.21 31.46 -16.74
C LEU A 16 -61.73 30.65 -15.55
N MET A 17 -61.09 29.52 -15.26
CA MET A 17 -61.14 28.92 -13.93
C MET A 17 -59.72 28.87 -13.36
N SER A 18 -59.47 29.73 -12.37
CA SER A 18 -58.29 29.79 -11.54
C SER A 18 -58.25 28.55 -10.63
N ALA A 19 -57.47 27.56 -10.96
CA ALA A 19 -57.11 26.48 -10.05
C ALA A 19 -55.76 26.78 -9.40
N LYS A 20 -55.78 27.10 -8.11
CA LYS A 20 -54.61 27.18 -7.25
C LYS A 20 -54.02 25.77 -7.13
N THR A 21 -52.99 25.47 -7.88
CA THR A 21 -52.17 24.30 -7.62
C THR A 21 -51.22 24.56 -6.47
N HIS A 22 -51.50 23.97 -5.34
CA HIS A 22 -50.55 23.82 -4.23
C HIS A 22 -49.40 22.92 -4.74
N SER A 23 -48.25 23.52 -4.94
CA SER A 23 -47.01 22.77 -5.12
C SER A 23 -46.67 22.13 -3.78
N GLN A 24 -47.00 20.86 -3.60
CA GLN A 24 -46.36 20.03 -2.61
C GLN A 24 -44.94 19.74 -3.11
N ALA A 25 -43.97 20.35 -2.44
CA ALA A 25 -42.58 19.95 -2.55
C ALA A 25 -42.47 18.46 -2.15
N GLY A 26 -42.37 17.58 -3.14
CA GLY A 26 -42.11 16.17 -2.93
C GLY A 26 -40.79 16.02 -2.17
N LYS A 27 -40.90 15.63 -0.89
CA LYS A 27 -39.72 15.06 -0.20
C LYS A 27 -39.28 13.90 -1.03
N SER A 28 -38.04 14.00 -1.60
CA SER A 28 -37.35 12.88 -2.18
C SER A 28 -37.21 11.82 -1.07
N GLU A 29 -38.08 10.84 -1.07
CA GLU A 29 -37.90 9.63 -0.29
C GLU A 29 -36.59 9.01 -0.78
N LYS A 30 -35.56 9.03 0.06
CA LYS A 30 -34.38 8.22 -0.11
C LYS A 30 -34.86 6.79 -0.17
N ASN A 31 -34.89 6.22 -1.36
CA ASN A 31 -35.15 4.81 -1.58
C ASN A 31 -34.27 4.01 -0.63
N PRO A 32 -34.80 3.18 0.28
CA PRO A 32 -33.97 2.36 1.13
C PRO A 32 -33.12 1.51 0.20
N SER A 33 -31.79 1.67 0.25
CA SER A 33 -30.87 0.85 -0.52
C SER A 33 -31.25 -0.61 -0.32
N SER A 34 -31.37 -1.36 -1.40
CA SER A 34 -31.74 -2.79 -1.32
C SER A 34 -30.79 -3.50 -0.33
N PRO A 35 -31.19 -4.56 0.35
CA PRO A 35 -30.31 -5.33 1.23
C PRO A 35 -29.00 -5.75 0.55
N TRP A 36 -29.03 -5.96 -0.77
CA TRP A 36 -27.87 -6.26 -1.61
C TRP A 36 -26.92 -5.08 -1.79
N ALA A 37 -27.45 -3.86 -1.95
CA ALA A 37 -26.63 -2.66 -2.05
C ALA A 37 -25.93 -2.35 -0.72
N GLN A 38 -26.58 -2.58 0.42
CA GLN A 38 -25.95 -2.46 1.74
C GLN A 38 -24.87 -3.53 1.96
N SER A 39 -25.08 -4.77 1.49
CA SER A 39 -24.08 -5.83 1.61
C SER A 39 -22.85 -5.55 0.73
N PHE A 40 -23.03 -5.01 -0.48
CA PHE A 40 -21.95 -4.67 -1.39
C PHE A 40 -21.02 -3.59 -0.80
N GLN A 41 -21.59 -2.51 -0.27
CA GLN A 41 -20.84 -1.41 0.36
C GLN A 41 -19.98 -1.88 1.55
N ALA A 42 -20.38 -2.95 2.21
CA ALA A 42 -19.63 -3.51 3.33
C ALA A 42 -18.29 -4.14 2.91
N PHE A 43 -18.11 -4.50 1.64
CA PHE A 43 -16.86 -5.04 1.14
C PHE A 43 -15.88 -3.96 0.68
N LEU A 44 -16.37 -2.80 0.22
CA LEU A 44 -15.52 -1.74 -0.33
C LEU A 44 -14.52 -1.20 0.68
N GLY A 45 -13.36 -0.75 0.18
CA GLY A 45 -12.27 -0.14 0.92
C GLY A 45 -11.08 -1.08 1.10
N ARG A 46 -10.17 -0.72 1.99
CA ARG A 46 -8.87 -1.36 2.18
C ARG A 46 -8.91 -2.43 3.25
N TRP A 47 -8.21 -3.52 2.99
CA TRP A 47 -8.14 -4.70 3.83
C TRP A 47 -6.69 -5.16 3.98
N ASP A 48 -6.24 -5.31 5.21
CA ASP A 48 -5.00 -5.99 5.53
C ASP A 48 -5.27 -7.48 5.57
N LEU A 49 -4.59 -8.25 4.73
CA LEU A 49 -4.77 -9.68 4.62
C LEU A 49 -3.62 -10.41 5.31
N THR A 50 -3.95 -11.52 5.94
CA THR A 50 -2.98 -12.53 6.41
C THR A 50 -3.29 -13.84 5.70
N LEU A 51 -2.33 -14.37 4.96
CA LEU A 51 -2.42 -15.66 4.27
C LEU A 51 -1.71 -16.70 5.14
N GLU A 52 -2.46 -17.71 5.61
CA GLU A 52 -1.95 -18.78 6.48
C GLU A 52 -1.42 -19.92 5.61
N ALA A 53 -0.14 -19.87 5.27
CA ALA A 53 0.55 -20.92 4.52
C ALA A 53 1.14 -21.98 5.48
N PRO A 54 1.50 -23.19 4.99
CA PRO A 54 2.08 -24.24 5.83
C PRO A 54 3.40 -23.88 6.49
N ASP A 55 4.20 -23.01 5.89
CA ASP A 55 5.51 -22.58 6.36
C ASP A 55 5.44 -21.36 7.29
N ARG A 56 4.56 -20.39 6.99
CA ARG A 56 4.38 -19.17 7.78
C ARG A 56 3.14 -18.39 7.35
N GLU A 57 2.81 -17.35 8.10
CA GLU A 57 1.87 -16.31 7.66
C GLU A 57 2.56 -15.37 6.67
N TYR A 58 1.83 -15.02 5.59
CA TYR A 58 2.24 -13.98 4.64
C TYR A 58 1.29 -12.80 4.72
N PRO A 59 1.81 -11.61 4.99
CA PRO A 59 1.02 -10.39 4.88
C PRO A 59 0.72 -10.08 3.42
N SER A 60 -0.44 -9.50 3.20
CA SER A 60 -0.94 -9.09 1.89
C SER A 60 -1.92 -7.95 2.08
N TRP A 61 -2.32 -7.28 1.00
CA TRP A 61 -3.23 -6.16 1.05
C TRP A 61 -4.19 -6.19 -0.13
N LEU A 62 -5.43 -5.79 0.11
CA LEU A 62 -6.48 -5.74 -0.89
C LEU A 62 -7.26 -4.42 -0.77
N GLU A 63 -7.47 -3.74 -1.88
CA GLU A 63 -8.42 -2.65 -1.99
C GLU A 63 -9.55 -3.05 -2.93
N LEU A 64 -10.77 -2.86 -2.46
CA LEU A 64 -11.99 -3.07 -3.23
C LEU A 64 -12.65 -1.73 -3.45
N ASP A 65 -12.90 -1.36 -4.70
CA ASP A 65 -13.52 -0.11 -5.09
C ASP A 65 -14.62 -0.34 -6.13
N GLN A 66 -15.43 0.67 -6.35
CA GLN A 66 -16.49 0.65 -7.34
C GLN A 66 -16.27 1.78 -8.34
N GLU A 67 -16.01 1.41 -9.59
CA GLU A 67 -15.87 2.33 -10.69
C GLU A 67 -16.96 2.07 -11.74
N SER A 68 -17.73 3.10 -12.09
CA SER A 68 -18.81 3.01 -13.08
C SER A 68 -19.80 1.85 -12.84
N GLY A 69 -20.07 1.54 -11.58
CA GLY A 69 -20.97 0.44 -11.17
C GLY A 69 -20.34 -0.95 -11.18
N GLN A 70 -19.07 -1.07 -11.57
CA GLN A 70 -18.33 -2.33 -11.55
C GLN A 70 -17.40 -2.41 -10.35
N LEU A 71 -17.31 -3.59 -9.75
CA LEU A 71 -16.32 -3.87 -8.72
C LEU A 71 -14.93 -3.90 -9.34
N LYS A 72 -14.01 -3.18 -8.73
CA LYS A 72 -12.59 -3.17 -9.04
C LYS A 72 -11.80 -3.59 -7.82
N ALA A 73 -10.66 -4.18 -8.05
CA ALA A 73 -9.75 -4.54 -6.97
C ALA A 73 -8.30 -4.33 -7.38
N GLN A 74 -7.46 -4.02 -6.39
CA GLN A 74 -6.02 -4.12 -6.50
C GLN A 74 -5.48 -4.85 -5.27
N MET A 75 -4.37 -5.53 -5.43
CA MET A 75 -3.79 -6.38 -4.39
C MET A 75 -2.27 -6.23 -4.36
N VAL A 76 -1.71 -6.21 -3.17
CA VAL A 76 -0.32 -6.58 -2.93
C VAL A 76 -0.36 -8.06 -2.55
N SER A 77 0.29 -8.92 -3.34
CA SER A 77 0.45 -10.34 -3.02
C SER A 77 1.46 -10.52 -1.87
N ARG A 78 2.03 -11.70 -1.69
CA ARG A 78 3.09 -11.94 -0.68
C ARG A 78 4.33 -11.08 -0.94
N TRP A 79 4.64 -10.90 -2.22
CA TRP A 79 5.76 -10.13 -2.76
C TRP A 79 5.25 -9.19 -3.84
N GLY A 80 6.10 -8.27 -4.27
CA GLY A 80 5.79 -7.38 -5.37
C GLY A 80 4.96 -6.17 -4.97
N SER A 81 4.40 -5.49 -5.96
CA SER A 81 3.70 -4.20 -5.81
C SER A 81 2.18 -4.34 -5.87
N ALA A 82 1.47 -3.28 -5.48
CA ALA A 82 0.03 -3.20 -5.67
C ALA A 82 -0.31 -3.21 -7.16
N ARG A 83 -1.14 -4.15 -7.59
CA ARG A 83 -1.57 -4.32 -8.98
C ARG A 83 -3.07 -4.53 -9.11
N PRO A 84 -3.69 -3.99 -10.17
CA PRO A 84 -5.09 -4.27 -10.46
C PRO A 84 -5.32 -5.76 -10.69
N LEU A 85 -6.38 -6.30 -10.09
CA LEU A 85 -6.76 -7.68 -10.29
C LEU A 85 -7.58 -7.83 -11.58
N PRO A 86 -7.26 -8.83 -12.43
CA PRO A 86 -7.96 -9.02 -13.71
C PRO A 86 -9.41 -9.49 -13.52
N LYS A 87 -9.68 -10.14 -12.39
CA LYS A 87 -11.00 -10.68 -12.07
C LYS A 87 -11.33 -10.48 -10.60
N VAL A 88 -12.47 -9.83 -10.34
CA VAL A 88 -13.07 -9.69 -9.02
C VAL A 88 -14.59 -9.75 -9.16
N GLU A 89 -15.23 -10.55 -8.35
CA GLU A 89 -16.68 -10.75 -8.36
C GLU A 89 -17.23 -10.81 -6.93
N LEU A 90 -18.40 -10.23 -6.73
CA LEU A 90 -19.17 -10.40 -5.50
C LEU A 90 -20.56 -10.94 -5.88
N SER A 91 -20.82 -12.18 -5.52
CA SER A 91 -22.07 -12.86 -5.78
C SER A 91 -22.59 -13.59 -4.56
N ASN A 92 -23.85 -13.38 -4.20
CA ASN A 92 -24.49 -14.02 -3.05
C ASN A 92 -23.70 -13.89 -1.72
N GLY A 93 -23.03 -12.73 -1.51
CA GLY A 93 -22.22 -12.49 -0.32
C GLY A 93 -20.86 -13.18 -0.33
N ARG A 94 -20.50 -13.86 -1.42
CA ARG A 94 -19.18 -14.45 -1.63
C ARG A 94 -18.35 -13.54 -2.53
N LEU A 95 -17.19 -13.14 -2.04
CA LEU A 95 -16.15 -12.44 -2.79
C LEU A 95 -15.22 -13.47 -3.43
N THR A 96 -14.98 -13.32 -4.74
CA THR A 96 -13.99 -14.12 -5.49
C THR A 96 -13.06 -13.17 -6.23
N PHE A 97 -11.76 -13.37 -6.14
CA PHE A 97 -10.77 -12.61 -6.90
C PHE A 97 -9.57 -13.48 -7.28
N VAL A 98 -8.84 -13.05 -8.31
CA VAL A 98 -7.73 -13.81 -8.88
C VAL A 98 -6.46 -12.99 -8.82
N SER A 99 -5.43 -13.52 -8.17
CA SER A 99 -4.04 -13.06 -8.27
C SER A 99 -3.36 -13.84 -9.38
N PRO A 100 -2.96 -13.18 -10.49
CA PRO A 100 -2.35 -13.85 -11.64
C PRO A 100 -1.03 -14.51 -11.27
N LYS A 101 -0.72 -15.62 -11.92
CA LYS A 101 0.51 -16.38 -11.69
C LYS A 101 1.80 -15.59 -11.99
N GLU A 102 1.73 -14.66 -12.93
CA GLU A 102 2.84 -13.82 -13.35
C GLU A 102 3.33 -12.89 -12.23
N GLU A 103 2.50 -12.63 -11.21
CA GLU A 103 2.84 -11.75 -10.08
C GLU A 103 4.02 -12.27 -9.24
N GLU A 104 4.20 -13.57 -9.17
CA GLU A 104 5.21 -14.21 -8.35
C GLU A 104 5.87 -15.41 -9.08
N ASP A 105 5.91 -15.41 -10.41
CA ASP A 105 6.44 -16.51 -11.25
C ASP A 105 5.87 -17.88 -10.87
N ARG A 106 4.57 -17.93 -10.54
CA ARG A 106 3.88 -19.15 -10.12
C ARG A 106 3.47 -20.01 -11.32
N ALA A 107 3.26 -21.28 -11.08
CA ALA A 107 2.75 -22.20 -12.11
C ALA A 107 1.28 -21.90 -12.45
N GLU A 108 0.47 -21.51 -11.44
CA GLU A 108 -0.98 -21.32 -11.58
C GLU A 108 -1.43 -20.03 -10.89
N ASP A 109 -2.59 -19.51 -11.32
CA ASP A 109 -3.26 -18.40 -10.66
C ASP A 109 -3.69 -18.79 -9.25
N MET A 110 -3.64 -17.83 -8.31
CA MET A 110 -4.27 -18.01 -7.00
C MET A 110 -5.68 -17.46 -7.03
N VAL A 111 -6.67 -18.32 -6.87
CA VAL A 111 -8.07 -17.95 -6.76
C VAL A 111 -8.45 -17.85 -5.30
N PHE A 112 -8.85 -16.67 -4.89
CA PHE A 112 -9.29 -16.36 -3.54
C PHE A 112 -10.81 -16.41 -3.49
N GLU A 113 -11.36 -17.15 -2.55
CA GLU A 113 -12.79 -17.17 -2.26
C GLU A 113 -13.02 -16.88 -0.79
N GLY A 114 -13.96 -16.00 -0.47
CA GLY A 114 -14.22 -15.64 0.92
C GLY A 114 -15.56 -14.98 1.14
N THR A 115 -15.88 -14.77 2.41
CA THR A 115 -17.10 -14.12 2.87
C THR A 115 -16.81 -13.08 3.94
N LEU A 116 -17.70 -12.11 4.07
CA LEU A 116 -17.61 -11.10 5.13
C LEU A 116 -18.53 -11.52 6.29
N VAL A 117 -17.94 -11.74 7.46
CA VAL A 117 -18.67 -12.01 8.70
C VAL A 117 -18.37 -10.91 9.72
N GLY A 118 -19.36 -10.10 10.01
CA GLY A 118 -19.15 -8.91 10.84
C GLY A 118 -18.23 -7.89 10.18
N LYS A 119 -17.00 -7.76 10.67
CA LYS A 119 -15.97 -6.86 10.14
C LYS A 119 -14.75 -7.60 9.57
N THR A 120 -14.83 -8.90 9.44
CA THR A 120 -13.73 -9.76 9.01
C THR A 120 -14.08 -10.44 7.69
N LEU A 121 -13.22 -10.28 6.69
CA LEU A 121 -13.19 -11.15 5.53
C LEU A 121 -12.43 -12.42 5.90
N SER A 122 -12.90 -13.56 5.43
CA SER A 122 -12.14 -14.80 5.57
C SER A 122 -12.49 -15.78 4.47
N GLY A 123 -11.55 -16.63 4.13
CA GLY A 123 -11.75 -17.57 3.05
C GLY A 123 -10.57 -18.48 2.80
N THR A 124 -10.54 -19.03 1.59
CA THR A 124 -9.52 -19.99 1.15
C THR A 124 -8.94 -19.58 -0.19
N THR A 125 -7.72 -20.04 -0.45
CA THR A 125 -7.08 -20.00 -1.76
C THR A 125 -6.23 -21.27 -1.91
N THR A 126 -5.83 -21.59 -3.13
CA THR A 126 -4.81 -22.63 -3.36
C THR A 126 -3.46 -21.94 -3.45
N GLY A 127 -2.55 -22.30 -2.54
CA GLY A 127 -1.20 -21.77 -2.52
C GLY A 127 -0.33 -22.26 -3.68
N PRO A 128 0.85 -21.67 -3.90
CA PRO A 128 1.78 -22.07 -4.96
C PRO A 128 2.29 -23.50 -4.82
N ASP A 129 2.22 -24.06 -3.61
CA ASP A 129 2.57 -25.43 -3.26
C ASP A 129 1.43 -26.43 -3.58
N GLY A 130 0.31 -25.94 -4.12
CA GLY A 130 -0.88 -26.73 -4.44
C GLY A 130 -1.76 -27.09 -3.24
N THR A 131 -1.40 -26.60 -2.03
CA THR A 131 -2.20 -26.83 -0.81
C THR A 131 -3.26 -25.75 -0.62
N ALA A 132 -4.31 -26.08 0.14
CA ALA A 132 -5.32 -25.10 0.52
C ALA A 132 -4.79 -24.21 1.66
N TRP A 133 -4.72 -22.91 1.43
CA TRP A 133 -4.39 -21.91 2.45
C TRP A 133 -5.65 -21.22 2.93
N GLN A 134 -5.71 -20.92 4.21
CA GLN A 134 -6.69 -19.99 4.78
C GLN A 134 -6.20 -18.55 4.61
N TRP A 135 -7.13 -17.59 4.60
CA TRP A 135 -6.77 -16.18 4.68
C TRP A 135 -7.81 -15.39 5.48
N ILE A 136 -7.34 -14.39 6.16
CA ILE A 136 -8.13 -13.47 6.98
C ILE A 136 -7.84 -12.05 6.52
N GLY A 137 -8.89 -11.26 6.31
CA GLY A 137 -8.81 -9.84 6.01
C GLY A 137 -9.43 -9.00 7.12
N ARG A 138 -8.68 -8.04 7.65
CA ARG A 138 -9.15 -7.02 8.58
C ARG A 138 -9.21 -5.67 7.87
N ARG A 139 -10.12 -4.80 8.31
CA ARG A 139 -10.13 -3.43 7.78
C ARG A 139 -8.80 -2.77 8.05
N ALA A 140 -8.14 -2.27 6.99
CA ALA A 140 -6.96 -1.45 7.15
C ALA A 140 -7.29 -0.25 8.06
N PRO A 141 -6.51 -0.02 9.12
CA PRO A 141 -6.83 1.01 10.10
C PRO A 141 -6.64 2.41 9.52
N ALA A 142 -7.50 3.36 9.92
CA ALA A 142 -7.32 4.77 9.58
C ALA A 142 -6.24 5.38 10.49
N LEU A 143 -4.98 5.16 10.17
CA LEU A 143 -3.83 5.67 10.93
C LEU A 143 -3.58 7.14 10.60
N LYS A 144 -4.52 8.02 10.94
CA LYS A 144 -4.31 9.48 10.84
C LYS A 144 -3.67 9.99 12.10
N GLY A 145 -2.52 10.64 11.98
CA GLY A 145 -1.95 11.41 13.08
C GLY A 145 -2.96 12.47 13.55
N LYS A 146 -3.26 12.49 14.85
CA LYS A 146 -4.22 13.43 15.42
C LYS A 146 -3.66 14.86 15.51
N SER A 147 -2.34 15.01 15.49
CA SER A 147 -1.60 16.27 15.57
C SER A 147 -0.15 16.03 15.12
N VAL A 148 0.61 17.10 14.89
CA VAL A 148 2.06 16.99 14.71
C VAL A 148 2.65 16.41 16.00
N PRO A 149 3.37 15.28 15.94
CA PRO A 149 3.94 14.67 17.12
C PRO A 149 4.98 15.59 17.79
N LYS A 150 5.06 15.53 19.12
CA LYS A 150 6.23 16.01 19.84
C LYS A 150 7.33 14.97 19.70
N TRP A 151 8.46 15.38 19.19
CA TRP A 151 9.57 14.48 18.91
C TRP A 151 10.45 14.26 20.14
N GLY A 152 10.81 13.02 20.40
CA GLY A 152 11.72 12.63 21.46
C GLY A 152 13.19 12.90 21.13
N LYS A 153 14.07 12.20 21.82
CA LYS A 153 15.51 12.30 21.56
C LYS A 153 15.90 11.34 20.42
N PRO A 154 16.86 11.74 19.55
CA PRO A 154 17.43 10.84 18.56
C PRO A 154 18.10 9.61 19.21
N ILE A 155 17.91 8.47 18.59
CA ILE A 155 18.46 7.16 18.97
C ILE A 155 19.28 6.64 17.80
N GLN A 156 20.55 6.34 18.02
CA GLN A 156 21.41 5.70 17.04
C GLN A 156 21.06 4.21 16.98
N LEU A 157 20.55 3.72 15.85
CA LEU A 157 20.21 2.32 15.68
C LEU A 157 21.40 1.47 15.24
N PHE A 158 22.34 2.04 14.48
CA PHE A 158 23.59 1.38 14.12
C PHE A 158 24.76 2.08 14.81
N ASN A 159 25.56 1.33 15.54
CA ASN A 159 26.63 1.86 16.40
C ASN A 159 28.00 2.03 15.69
N GLY A 160 28.10 1.63 14.40
CA GLY A 160 29.31 1.67 13.60
C GLY A 160 30.36 0.62 13.96
N LYS A 161 30.05 -0.36 14.83
CA LYS A 161 31.03 -1.36 15.32
C LYS A 161 30.61 -2.79 15.09
N ASP A 162 29.33 -3.08 15.35
CA ASP A 162 28.75 -4.41 15.26
C ASP A 162 27.24 -4.34 14.98
N MET A 163 26.58 -5.48 14.86
CA MET A 163 25.14 -5.60 14.62
C MET A 163 24.33 -5.68 15.91
N SER A 164 24.82 -5.16 17.04
CA SER A 164 24.04 -5.13 18.28
C SER A 164 22.73 -4.40 18.09
N GLY A 165 21.61 -5.00 18.49
CA GLY A 165 20.25 -4.48 18.30
C GLY A 165 19.64 -4.79 16.93
N TRP A 166 20.30 -5.65 16.14
CA TRP A 166 19.82 -6.13 14.87
C TRP A 166 19.89 -7.65 14.81
N ARG A 167 18.92 -8.28 14.13
CA ARG A 167 18.89 -9.71 13.85
C ARG A 167 18.60 -9.97 12.38
N MET A 168 19.13 -11.02 11.84
CA MET A 168 18.79 -11.49 10.49
C MET A 168 17.51 -12.32 10.52
N ASP A 169 16.70 -12.19 9.47
CA ASP A 169 15.56 -13.07 9.25
C ASP A 169 16.02 -14.28 8.43
N GLY A 170 16.03 -15.45 9.05
CA GLY A 170 16.53 -16.69 8.45
C GLY A 170 17.73 -17.30 9.15
N ALA A 171 18.14 -18.49 8.67
CA ALA A 171 19.18 -19.31 9.30
C ALA A 171 20.60 -18.92 8.90
N ASP A 172 20.79 -18.20 7.80
CA ASP A 172 22.13 -17.80 7.32
C ASP A 172 22.53 -16.46 7.90
N THR A 173 23.44 -16.50 8.88
CA THR A 173 23.95 -15.33 9.59
C THR A 173 25.24 -14.77 8.99
N SER A 174 25.74 -15.36 7.91
CA SER A 174 27.08 -15.06 7.37
C SER A 174 27.13 -13.87 6.41
N VAL A 175 26.01 -13.27 6.05
CA VAL A 175 25.85 -12.38 4.89
C VAL A 175 26.07 -10.92 5.23
N TRP A 176 25.35 -10.41 6.26
CA TRP A 176 25.55 -9.05 6.76
C TRP A 176 26.82 -8.95 7.60
N LYS A 177 27.60 -7.90 7.40
CA LYS A 177 28.81 -7.67 8.17
C LYS A 177 29.06 -6.20 8.42
N VAL A 178 29.93 -5.90 9.37
CA VAL A 178 30.40 -4.54 9.63
C VAL A 178 31.87 -4.45 9.22
N GLU A 179 32.19 -3.56 8.29
CA GLU A 179 33.54 -3.24 7.83
C GLU A 179 33.74 -1.74 7.76
N ASP A 180 34.87 -1.25 8.23
CA ASP A 180 35.25 0.17 8.23
C ASP A 180 34.16 1.12 8.75
N GLY A 181 33.44 0.67 9.79
CA GLY A 181 32.36 1.43 10.38
C GLY A 181 31.03 1.42 9.61
N ASN A 182 30.94 0.63 8.54
CA ASN A 182 29.74 0.50 7.72
C ASN A 182 29.10 -0.86 7.89
N LEU A 183 27.76 -0.88 7.90
CA LEU A 183 26.96 -2.09 7.84
C LEU A 183 26.74 -2.44 6.36
N LEU A 184 27.18 -3.61 5.96
CA LEU A 184 27.19 -4.04 4.55
C LEU A 184 26.21 -5.17 4.33
N SER A 185 25.35 -5.02 3.31
CA SER A 185 24.59 -6.10 2.72
C SER A 185 25.24 -6.54 1.41
N PRO A 186 25.93 -7.68 1.37
CA PRO A 186 26.33 -8.27 0.09
C PRO A 186 25.09 -8.76 -0.65
N GLY A 187 25.09 -8.75 -1.97
CA GLY A 187 23.97 -9.23 -2.78
C GLY A 187 23.50 -10.63 -2.38
N ASN A 188 22.21 -10.90 -2.43
CA ASN A 188 21.56 -12.14 -1.97
C ASN A 188 21.70 -12.39 -0.46
N GLY A 189 21.29 -11.44 0.35
CA GLY A 189 21.29 -11.58 1.81
C GLY A 189 19.90 -11.69 2.43
N PRO A 190 19.84 -12.25 3.66
CA PRO A 190 18.62 -12.21 4.45
C PRO A 190 18.29 -10.78 4.87
N GLU A 191 17.05 -10.56 5.27
CA GLU A 191 16.59 -9.29 5.84
C GLU A 191 17.30 -9.00 7.16
N LEU A 192 17.54 -7.73 7.46
CA LEU A 192 18.13 -7.30 8.72
C LEU A 192 17.12 -6.44 9.49
N ILE A 193 16.68 -6.93 10.63
CA ILE A 193 15.56 -6.39 11.41
C ILE A 193 16.08 -5.80 12.70
N ASN A 194 15.73 -4.52 13.00
CA ASN A 194 16.02 -3.91 14.28
C ASN A 194 15.15 -4.50 15.41
N ASP A 195 15.72 -4.73 16.58
CA ASP A 195 15.00 -5.31 17.72
C ASP A 195 13.97 -4.35 18.34
N SER A 196 14.16 -3.04 18.17
CA SER A 196 13.25 -2.02 18.70
C SER A 196 12.08 -1.77 17.76
N LYS A 197 10.92 -1.46 18.34
CA LYS A 197 9.69 -1.17 17.59
C LYS A 197 9.27 0.28 17.81
N PHE A 198 8.82 0.92 16.74
CA PHE A 198 8.44 2.33 16.71
C PHE A 198 7.04 2.49 16.09
N GLU A 199 6.35 3.57 16.47
CA GLU A 199 5.03 3.94 15.93
C GLU A 199 5.20 5.10 14.94
N ASP A 200 5.24 6.34 15.43
CA ASP A 200 5.52 7.54 14.65
C ASP A 200 6.97 7.98 14.89
N PHE A 201 7.68 8.36 13.83
CA PHE A 201 9.09 8.72 13.96
C PHE A 201 9.60 9.58 12.80
N LYS A 202 10.76 10.17 13.01
CA LYS A 202 11.69 10.62 11.97
C LYS A 202 12.83 9.64 11.90
N LEU A 203 13.26 9.30 10.69
CA LEU A 203 14.37 8.38 10.43
C LEU A 203 15.37 9.06 9.49
N HIS A 204 16.61 9.14 9.89
CA HIS A 204 17.73 9.54 9.04
C HIS A 204 18.56 8.30 8.71
N VAL A 205 18.80 8.07 7.43
CA VAL A 205 19.65 6.96 6.96
C VAL A 205 20.64 7.49 5.93
N GLU A 206 21.93 7.20 6.14
CA GLU A 206 22.95 7.40 5.12
C GLU A 206 23.37 6.08 4.52
N PHE A 207 23.28 5.97 3.21
CA PHE A 207 23.53 4.74 2.47
C PHE A 207 24.36 4.99 1.21
N ASN A 208 25.04 3.95 0.76
CA ASN A 208 25.76 3.89 -0.52
C ASN A 208 25.39 2.59 -1.20
N CYS A 209 24.88 2.67 -2.41
CA CYS A 209 24.52 1.52 -3.23
C CYS A 209 25.42 1.44 -4.46
N ALA A 210 25.86 0.22 -4.79
CA ALA A 210 26.57 -0.04 -6.04
C ALA A 210 25.62 0.15 -7.24
N ALA A 211 26.17 0.17 -8.45
CA ALA A 211 25.35 0.04 -9.65
C ALA A 211 24.62 -1.32 -9.63
N ASN A 212 23.39 -1.34 -10.15
CA ASN A 212 22.53 -2.52 -10.20
C ASN A 212 22.22 -3.10 -8.81
N SER A 213 22.03 -2.23 -7.81
CA SER A 213 21.60 -2.64 -6.48
C SER A 213 20.07 -2.54 -6.37
N ASN A 214 19.47 -3.51 -5.68
CA ASN A 214 18.07 -3.50 -5.27
C ASN A 214 17.99 -3.88 -3.79
N SER A 215 17.45 -2.97 -2.98
CA SER A 215 17.27 -3.07 -1.54
C SER A 215 16.14 -2.11 -1.12
N GLY A 216 15.80 -2.08 0.16
CA GLY A 216 14.77 -1.19 0.68
C GLY A 216 14.87 -0.97 2.18
N ILE A 217 14.27 0.12 2.64
CA ILE A 217 14.12 0.43 4.07
C ILE A 217 12.65 0.30 4.42
N TYR A 218 12.30 -0.73 5.19
CA TYR A 218 10.92 -0.95 5.64
C TYR A 218 10.65 -0.21 6.93
N LEU A 219 9.74 0.72 6.85
CA LEU A 219 9.25 1.49 7.99
C LEU A 219 8.20 0.67 8.74
N ARG A 220 8.38 0.51 10.05
CA ARG A 220 7.58 -0.38 10.90
C ARG A 220 7.50 -1.83 10.39
N GLY A 221 8.49 -2.24 9.56
CA GLY A 221 8.49 -3.55 8.94
C GLY A 221 7.41 -3.76 7.86
N ARG A 222 6.74 -2.69 7.38
CA ARG A 222 5.56 -2.82 6.52
C ARG A 222 5.56 -1.93 5.28
N TYR A 223 6.27 -0.80 5.30
CA TYR A 223 6.26 0.17 4.20
C TYR A 223 7.67 0.37 3.69
N GLU A 224 7.93 -0.09 2.50
CA GLU A 224 9.24 -0.01 1.88
C GLU A 224 9.47 1.35 1.22
N VAL A 225 10.55 2.01 1.61
CA VAL A 225 11.17 3.10 0.84
C VAL A 225 12.29 2.50 0.02
N GLN A 226 12.15 2.55 -1.30
CA GLN A 226 13.00 1.83 -2.24
C GLN A 226 14.41 2.39 -2.32
N ILE A 227 15.39 1.50 -2.36
CA ILE A 227 16.79 1.74 -2.73
C ILE A 227 17.10 0.92 -3.97
N GLU A 228 17.13 1.57 -5.14
CA GLU A 228 17.26 0.89 -6.41
C GLU A 228 18.06 1.75 -7.39
N THR A 229 19.04 1.17 -8.07
CA THR A 229 19.91 1.88 -9.02
C THR A 229 19.81 1.35 -10.45
N ASP A 230 19.00 0.32 -10.68
CA ASP A 230 19.06 -0.49 -11.89
C ASP A 230 18.13 0.04 -13.01
N SER A 231 16.87 0.14 -12.83
CA SER A 231 15.96 0.15 -13.97
C SER A 231 15.11 1.41 -14.12
N ILE A 232 15.12 2.00 -15.31
CA ILE A 232 14.17 3.02 -15.77
C ILE A 232 12.92 2.37 -16.42
N GLU A 233 12.90 1.06 -16.59
CA GLU A 233 11.81 0.32 -17.22
C GLU A 233 10.71 -0.06 -16.22
N GLU A 234 11.04 -0.06 -14.91
CA GLU A 234 10.09 -0.31 -13.84
C GLU A 234 9.13 0.88 -13.63
N PRO A 235 7.95 0.64 -13.05
CA PRO A 235 7.04 1.72 -12.68
C PRO A 235 7.70 2.76 -11.77
N PRO A 236 7.41 4.07 -11.89
CA PRO A 236 8.06 5.13 -11.10
C PRO A 236 8.00 4.94 -9.59
N SER A 237 7.00 4.22 -9.06
CA SER A 237 6.90 3.88 -7.64
C SER A 237 7.90 2.81 -7.18
N HIS A 238 8.59 2.14 -8.12
CA HIS A 238 9.67 1.19 -7.83
C HIS A 238 11.04 1.84 -7.87
N HIS A 239 11.13 3.12 -8.20
CA HIS A 239 12.40 3.84 -8.28
C HIS A 239 12.88 4.33 -6.91
N MET A 240 14.18 4.67 -6.82
CA MET A 240 14.84 5.20 -5.63
C MET A 240 13.98 6.24 -4.89
N GLY A 241 13.74 6.00 -3.61
CA GLY A 241 12.99 6.90 -2.73
C GLY A 241 11.46 6.84 -2.88
N GLY A 242 10.93 6.05 -3.82
CA GLY A 242 9.49 5.74 -3.89
C GLY A 242 9.05 4.86 -2.73
N VAL A 243 7.76 4.89 -2.37
CA VAL A 243 7.14 3.85 -1.55
C VAL A 243 6.68 2.75 -2.48
N TYR A 244 7.32 1.61 -2.38
CA TYR A 244 7.26 0.53 -3.37
C TYR A 244 5.83 0.15 -3.77
N GLY A 245 5.55 0.24 -5.06
CA GLY A 245 4.25 -0.07 -5.63
C GLY A 245 3.12 0.93 -5.38
N PHE A 246 3.35 1.98 -4.56
CA PHE A 246 2.30 2.95 -4.20
C PHE A 246 2.63 4.39 -4.57
N LEU A 247 3.78 4.92 -4.15
CA LEU A 247 4.10 6.33 -4.32
C LEU A 247 5.41 6.53 -5.07
N ALA A 248 5.36 7.22 -6.19
CA ALA A 248 6.55 7.62 -6.91
C ALA A 248 7.22 8.83 -6.24
N ALA A 249 8.55 8.88 -6.29
CA ALA A 249 9.32 10.06 -5.95
C ALA A 249 9.05 11.18 -6.98
N SER A 250 8.87 12.42 -6.51
CA SER A 250 8.67 13.58 -7.38
C SER A 250 9.24 14.86 -6.71
N PRO A 251 10.31 15.44 -7.24
CA PRO A 251 11.05 14.99 -8.41
C PRO A 251 11.81 13.69 -8.18
N GLU A 252 12.01 12.89 -9.22
CA GLU A 252 12.96 11.80 -9.20
C GLU A 252 14.38 12.36 -9.29
N LEU A 253 15.23 12.00 -8.31
CA LEU A 253 16.61 12.46 -8.26
C LEU A 253 17.56 11.43 -8.84
N SER A 254 18.79 11.85 -9.15
CA SER A 254 19.86 10.96 -9.57
C SER A 254 20.13 9.89 -8.52
N ARG A 255 20.24 8.64 -8.94
CA ARG A 255 20.46 7.46 -8.09
C ARG A 255 21.89 7.31 -7.60
N LYS A 256 22.86 8.01 -8.21
CA LYS A 256 24.26 8.15 -7.82
C LYS A 256 24.91 6.87 -7.28
N PRO A 257 25.03 5.80 -8.07
CA PRO A 257 25.70 4.59 -7.62
C PRO A 257 27.14 4.87 -7.16
N GLY A 258 27.54 4.28 -6.03
CA GLY A 258 28.87 4.45 -5.45
C GLY A 258 29.07 5.76 -4.66
N GLU A 259 28.08 6.66 -4.65
CA GLU A 259 28.13 7.86 -3.80
C GLU A 259 27.28 7.67 -2.54
N TRP A 260 27.71 8.29 -1.43
CA TRP A 260 26.91 8.37 -0.21
C TRP A 260 25.71 9.28 -0.43
N GLN A 261 24.53 8.78 -0.08
CA GLN A 261 23.26 9.46 -0.14
C GLN A 261 22.57 9.41 1.21
N SER A 262 21.55 10.22 1.39
CA SER A 262 20.73 10.19 2.59
C SER A 262 19.24 10.18 2.27
N PHE A 263 18.48 9.51 3.12
CA PHE A 263 17.06 9.72 3.29
C PHE A 263 16.78 10.31 4.66
N ASP A 264 15.98 11.39 4.71
CA ASP A 264 15.30 11.87 5.88
C ASP A 264 13.81 11.59 5.73
N ILE A 265 13.29 10.65 6.52
CA ILE A 265 11.93 10.14 6.40
C ILE A 265 11.14 10.55 7.64
N THR A 266 9.94 11.09 7.46
CA THR A 266 8.98 11.29 8.54
C THR A 266 7.77 10.40 8.28
N LEU A 267 7.42 9.54 9.26
CA LEU A 267 6.23 8.71 9.23
C LEU A 267 5.33 9.04 10.42
N VAL A 268 4.09 9.44 10.15
CA VAL A 268 3.04 9.69 11.16
C VAL A 268 1.77 8.96 10.74
N GLY A 269 1.42 7.93 11.49
CA GLY A 269 0.40 6.98 11.03
C GLY A 269 0.83 6.31 9.73
N ARG A 270 0.09 6.57 8.61
CA ARG A 270 0.49 6.18 7.24
C ARG A 270 0.90 7.35 6.36
N TRP A 271 1.09 8.54 6.95
CA TRP A 271 1.49 9.73 6.20
C TRP A 271 3.00 9.84 6.19
N ILE A 272 3.58 9.88 5.00
CA ILE A 272 5.01 9.86 4.78
C ILE A 272 5.51 11.13 4.10
N THR A 273 6.64 11.62 4.57
CA THR A 273 7.48 12.59 3.85
C THR A 273 8.85 11.96 3.67
N VAL A 274 9.39 12.00 2.46
CA VAL A 274 10.74 11.53 2.13
C VAL A 274 11.55 12.68 1.54
N VAL A 275 12.71 12.91 2.12
CA VAL A 275 13.70 13.88 1.65
C VAL A 275 14.95 13.10 1.25
N GLN A 276 15.35 13.16 -0.01
CA GLN A 276 16.58 12.56 -0.52
C GLN A 276 17.64 13.64 -0.71
N ASN A 277 18.80 13.49 -0.07
CA ASN A 277 19.92 14.43 -0.19
C ASN A 277 19.52 15.90 0.02
N GLY A 278 18.65 16.15 0.99
CA GLY A 278 18.14 17.48 1.34
C GLY A 278 17.00 18.00 0.44
N GLN A 279 16.54 17.24 -0.57
CA GLN A 279 15.42 17.61 -1.42
C GLN A 279 14.20 16.73 -1.14
N THR A 280 13.05 17.34 -0.86
CA THR A 280 11.79 16.63 -0.66
C THR A 280 11.35 16.00 -1.98
N ILE A 281 11.12 14.68 -1.95
CA ILE A 281 10.70 13.88 -3.10
C ILE A 281 9.32 13.25 -2.91
N ILE A 282 8.87 13.08 -1.66
CA ILE A 282 7.48 12.77 -1.30
C ILE A 282 7.11 13.71 -0.15
N ASP A 283 6.02 14.47 -0.30
CA ASP A 283 5.59 15.44 0.71
C ASP A 283 4.22 15.06 1.25
N ASN A 284 4.20 14.59 2.51
CA ASN A 284 3.01 14.31 3.31
C ASN A 284 1.93 13.54 2.55
N LYS A 285 2.29 12.39 1.98
CA LYS A 285 1.37 11.50 1.25
C LYS A 285 0.92 10.34 2.12
N GLU A 286 -0.33 9.94 1.98
CA GLU A 286 -0.83 8.71 2.60
C GLU A 286 -0.33 7.49 1.83
N ILE A 287 0.26 6.52 2.56
CA ILE A 287 0.57 5.19 2.02
C ILE A 287 -0.73 4.38 2.06
N PRO A 288 -1.20 3.81 0.94
CA PRO A 288 -2.48 3.09 0.92
C PRO A 288 -2.53 1.85 1.81
N GLY A 289 -1.42 1.13 1.96
CA GLY A 289 -1.32 -0.09 2.76
C GLY A 289 0.10 -0.64 2.80
N ILE A 290 0.24 -1.86 3.30
CA ILE A 290 1.53 -2.54 3.39
C ILE A 290 2.11 -2.83 1.99
N THR A 291 3.41 -2.73 1.84
CA THR A 291 4.14 -3.11 0.61
C THR A 291 4.45 -4.61 0.59
N GLY A 292 4.76 -5.17 -0.56
CA GLY A 292 5.25 -6.56 -0.65
C GLY A 292 6.48 -6.77 0.22
N GLY A 293 6.67 -7.97 0.74
CA GLY A 293 7.77 -8.28 1.66
C GLY A 293 7.60 -7.74 3.09
N ALA A 294 6.43 -7.19 3.44
CA ALA A 294 6.13 -6.77 4.81
C ALA A 294 6.29 -7.94 5.82
N LEU A 295 6.63 -7.62 7.06
CA LEU A 295 6.80 -8.63 8.13
C LEU A 295 5.47 -9.17 8.65
N ASP A 296 4.45 -8.33 8.69
CA ASP A 296 3.11 -8.65 9.15
C ASP A 296 2.07 -7.68 8.59
N SER A 297 0.79 -7.96 8.80
CA SER A 297 -0.36 -7.15 8.37
C SER A 297 -1.01 -6.34 9.49
N TYR A 298 -0.33 -6.12 10.62
CA TYR A 298 -0.88 -5.43 11.80
C TYR A 298 -0.46 -3.96 11.82
N GLU A 299 -0.96 -3.17 10.87
CA GLU A 299 -0.56 -1.76 10.69
C GLU A 299 -0.76 -0.87 11.92
N GLU A 300 -1.69 -1.23 12.81
CA GLU A 300 -1.98 -0.50 14.05
C GLU A 300 -0.92 -0.67 15.14
N LEU A 301 -0.04 -1.66 15.00
CA LEU A 301 0.98 -1.93 15.99
C LEU A 301 2.30 -1.23 15.67
N PRO A 302 3.10 -0.84 16.69
CA PRO A 302 4.49 -0.45 16.48
C PRO A 302 5.27 -1.57 15.78
N GLY A 303 6.18 -1.20 14.90
CA GLY A 303 7.01 -2.15 14.17
C GLY A 303 8.47 -1.72 14.07
N PRO A 304 9.38 -2.64 13.66
CA PRO A 304 10.80 -2.37 13.56
C PRO A 304 11.15 -1.57 12.30
N ILE A 305 12.34 -0.98 12.27
CA ILE A 305 13.02 -0.67 11.02
C ILE A 305 13.63 -1.97 10.52
N TYR A 306 13.42 -2.26 9.26
CA TYR A 306 13.99 -3.42 8.62
C TYR A 306 14.70 -3.00 7.32
N LEU A 307 15.87 -3.56 7.06
CA LEU A 307 16.63 -3.35 5.85
C LEU A 307 16.51 -4.61 5.01
N GLN A 308 16.02 -4.45 3.78
CA GLN A 308 15.93 -5.57 2.85
C GLN A 308 17.34 -6.05 2.50
N GLY A 309 17.55 -7.35 2.56
CA GLY A 309 18.74 -7.98 2.02
C GLY A 309 18.84 -7.67 0.53
N SER A 310 20.00 -7.21 0.07
CA SER A 310 20.15 -6.81 -1.30
C SER A 310 19.94 -8.00 -2.23
N GLU A 311 19.00 -7.92 -3.15
CA GLU A 311 18.77 -8.95 -4.16
C GLU A 311 19.86 -8.93 -5.23
N LYS A 312 20.41 -7.75 -5.48
CA LYS A 312 21.49 -7.50 -6.44
C LYS A 312 22.41 -6.42 -5.88
N GLY A 313 23.69 -6.49 -6.23
CA GLY A 313 24.69 -5.50 -5.86
C GLY A 313 24.96 -5.45 -4.37
N HIS A 314 25.46 -4.31 -3.90
CA HIS A 314 25.82 -4.07 -2.50
C HIS A 314 25.17 -2.79 -2.02
N VAL A 315 24.69 -2.79 -0.79
CA VAL A 315 24.28 -1.58 -0.08
C VAL A 315 25.04 -1.49 1.23
N ALA A 316 25.66 -0.34 1.47
CA ALA A 316 26.34 0.00 2.71
C ALA A 316 25.54 1.07 3.46
N TYR A 317 25.45 0.94 4.78
CA TYR A 317 24.83 1.93 5.67
C TYR A 317 25.85 2.38 6.71
N ARG A 318 26.02 3.70 6.88
CA ARG A 318 26.96 4.24 7.89
C ARG A 318 26.27 4.98 9.02
N SER A 319 25.04 5.43 8.81
CA SER A 319 24.26 6.13 9.83
C SER A 319 22.80 5.71 9.73
N ILE A 320 22.23 5.28 10.84
CA ILE A 320 20.79 4.98 10.97
C ILE A 320 20.34 5.57 12.31
N VAL A 321 19.66 6.71 12.26
CA VAL A 321 19.21 7.46 13.44
C VAL A 321 17.70 7.63 13.42
N ILE A 322 17.03 7.23 14.48
CA ILE A 322 15.57 7.39 14.63
C ILE A 322 15.25 8.38 15.75
N THR A 323 14.26 9.24 15.50
CA THR A 323 13.70 10.16 16.50
C THR A 323 12.22 9.80 16.66
N PRO A 324 11.85 9.00 17.67
CA PRO A 324 10.47 8.59 17.88
C PRO A 324 9.60 9.75 18.37
N ALA A 325 8.30 9.68 18.12
CA ALA A 325 7.33 10.54 18.78
C ALA A 325 7.30 10.26 20.30
N GLU A 326 7.16 11.29 21.12
CA GLU A 326 6.90 11.14 22.55
C GLU A 326 5.47 10.60 22.73
N LYS A 327 5.33 9.64 23.68
CA LYS A 327 4.03 9.08 24.08
C LYS A 327 3.25 10.02 24.98
#